data_808c32eb6464079acae326293356fb65
#
_entry.id   808c32eb6464079acae326293356fb65
#
_cell.length_a   1.000
_cell.length_b   1.000
_cell.length_c   1.000
_cell.angle_alpha   90.00
_cell.angle_beta   90.00
_cell.angle_gamma   90.00
#
_symmetry.space_group_name_H-M   'P 1'
#
loop_
_entity.id
_entity.type
_entity.pdbx_description
1 polymer ?
#
loop_
_entity_poly.entity_id
_entity_poly.type
_entity_poly.pdbx_seq_one_letter_code
_entity_poly.pdbx_strand_id
1 'polypeptide(L)'
;MRKKIATLLLLTSFCSLFAASSCQQHNMKIEGTCEHLQDGDTLFLTNDLNRLAPIDTAIVKDGHFSFSSEADSVFTCLLFNRQHELYRMFIAEPGHILLSLTANDIKVAGTPANDQLQQMNEQMAPVSKQMSAIYKEIQSPGISAAEIEAKKTAFNKLGEQMEQIVKDHARKHAGTNFGFILLSNYSELFEPQELEELMAKLPANLRQRSIIKRLAAEMEAQKKTAEGSPMGDFTQNNLQGNPQSLMAEVKKHKVTIIDFWASWCGPCRADMPGMVSLYAELKDKGLGIIGISFDNNHDSWSRAVKDLGMTWMQVSDLQGWQNSIGRHFSVNSIPHTMVVDQKGIILKKGLRGEELSNYVRDLLK
;
A
#
# COMPACT_ATOMS: atom_id res chain seq x y z
N MET A 1 95.15 0.33 -14.53
CA MET A 1 94.45 0.39 -15.79
C MET A 1 93.69 -0.90 -16.02
N ARG A 2 92.52 -1.04 -15.61
CA ARG A 2 91.52 -2.04 -16.02
C ARG A 2 90.13 -1.57 -15.51
N LYS A 3 89.28 -1.12 -16.43
CA LYS A 3 87.86 -0.73 -16.19
C LYS A 3 87.08 -1.98 -15.87
N LYS A 4 86.34 -2.01 -14.75
CA LYS A 4 85.32 -3.00 -14.45
C LYS A 4 84.00 -2.38 -14.75
N ILE A 5 83.30 -2.91 -15.74
CA ILE A 5 81.97 -2.60 -16.13
C ILE A 5 81.06 -3.39 -15.18
N ALA A 6 80.27 -2.68 -14.38
CA ALA A 6 79.16 -3.29 -13.57
C ALA A 6 77.86 -3.27 -14.38
N THR A 7 77.41 -4.47 -14.71
CA THR A 7 76.12 -4.69 -15.39
C THR A 7 74.99 -4.59 -14.38
N LEU A 8 74.14 -3.56 -14.51
CA LEU A 8 72.95 -3.36 -13.68
C LEU A 8 71.76 -4.13 -14.30
N LEU A 9 71.38 -5.22 -13.67
CA LEU A 9 70.20 -5.98 -14.01
C LEU A 9 68.94 -5.23 -13.48
N LEU A 10 68.16 -4.61 -14.39
CA LEU A 10 66.82 -4.08 -14.10
C LEU A 10 65.83 -5.26 -14.05
N LEU A 11 65.40 -5.63 -12.85
CA LEU A 11 64.23 -6.46 -12.63
C LEU A 11 63.00 -5.57 -12.78
N THR A 12 62.32 -5.60 -13.93
CA THR A 12 60.98 -5.05 -14.12
C THR A 12 59.98 -6.02 -13.52
N SER A 13 59.51 -5.71 -12.31
CA SER A 13 58.37 -6.37 -11.68
C SER A 13 57.11 -5.96 -12.43
N PHE A 14 56.58 -6.87 -13.24
CA PHE A 14 55.29 -6.75 -13.91
C PHE A 14 54.19 -7.03 -12.87
N CYS A 15 53.75 -5.96 -12.19
CA CYS A 15 52.61 -6.02 -11.30
C CYS A 15 51.33 -6.06 -12.17
N SER A 16 50.92 -7.27 -12.55
CA SER A 16 49.61 -7.49 -13.18
C SER A 16 48.53 -7.17 -12.17
N LEU A 17 47.94 -5.95 -12.26
CA LEU A 17 46.67 -5.63 -11.66
C LEU A 17 45.59 -6.54 -12.31
N PHE A 18 45.29 -7.63 -11.65
CA PHE A 18 44.00 -8.28 -11.84
C PHE A 18 42.93 -7.32 -11.36
N ALA A 19 42.40 -6.51 -12.28
CA ALA A 19 41.09 -5.90 -12.11
C ALA A 19 40.10 -7.07 -12.09
N ALA A 20 39.79 -7.56 -10.90
CA ALA A 20 38.61 -8.38 -10.69
C ALA A 20 37.40 -7.50 -11.01
N SER A 21 37.01 -7.49 -12.29
CA SER A 21 35.65 -7.10 -12.65
C SER A 21 34.73 -8.03 -11.88
N SER A 22 34.16 -7.55 -10.78
CA SER A 22 33.02 -8.24 -10.15
C SER A 22 31.90 -8.20 -11.18
N CYS A 23 31.79 -9.25 -12.02
CA CYS A 23 30.53 -9.56 -12.64
C CYS A 23 29.56 -9.71 -11.49
N GLN A 24 28.75 -8.69 -11.23
CA GLN A 24 27.55 -8.85 -10.42
C GLN A 24 26.77 -9.98 -11.08
N GLN A 25 26.74 -11.14 -10.41
CA GLN A 25 25.90 -12.25 -10.84
C GLN A 25 24.45 -11.80 -10.69
N HIS A 26 23.81 -11.44 -11.81
CA HIS A 26 22.38 -11.12 -11.87
C HIS A 26 21.51 -12.41 -11.86
N ASN A 27 22.12 -13.57 -11.68
CA ASN A 27 21.45 -14.85 -11.71
C ASN A 27 20.84 -15.17 -10.34
N MET A 28 19.56 -15.48 -10.36
CA MET A 28 18.83 -16.07 -9.26
C MET A 28 18.69 -17.56 -9.52
N LYS A 29 19.27 -18.38 -8.64
CA LYS A 29 19.09 -19.84 -8.64
C LYS A 29 18.20 -20.22 -7.46
N ILE A 30 17.12 -20.93 -7.72
CA ILE A 30 16.22 -21.42 -6.70
C ILE A 30 16.31 -22.95 -6.70
N GLU A 31 16.58 -23.53 -5.55
CA GLU A 31 16.51 -24.97 -5.32
C GLU A 31 15.53 -25.24 -4.18
N GLY A 32 14.69 -26.25 -4.35
CA GLY A 32 13.68 -26.55 -3.35
C GLY A 32 13.43 -28.02 -3.15
N THR A 33 12.96 -28.34 -1.94
CA THR A 33 12.42 -29.65 -1.57
C THR A 33 10.93 -29.53 -1.28
N CYS A 34 10.17 -30.59 -1.57
CA CYS A 34 8.73 -30.64 -1.32
C CYS A 34 8.32 -32.05 -0.87
N GLU A 35 7.66 -32.14 0.28
CA GLU A 35 7.26 -33.42 0.88
C GLU A 35 5.89 -33.92 0.38
N HIS A 36 5.08 -33.05 -0.24
CA HIS A 36 3.67 -33.34 -0.57
C HIS A 36 3.34 -33.34 -2.06
N LEU A 37 4.32 -32.99 -2.89
CA LEU A 37 4.17 -33.01 -4.33
C LEU A 37 4.73 -34.31 -4.89
N GLN A 38 4.10 -34.82 -5.97
CA GLN A 38 4.52 -36.05 -6.63
C GLN A 38 5.45 -35.71 -7.80
N ASP A 39 6.21 -36.71 -8.21
CA ASP A 39 7.02 -36.64 -9.44
C ASP A 39 6.13 -36.34 -10.65
N GLY A 40 6.51 -35.31 -11.40
CA GLY A 40 5.74 -34.81 -12.54
C GLY A 40 4.82 -33.62 -12.23
N ASP A 41 4.61 -33.28 -10.96
CA ASP A 41 3.89 -32.07 -10.60
C ASP A 41 4.62 -30.83 -11.11
N THR A 42 3.85 -29.84 -11.58
CA THR A 42 4.39 -28.60 -12.13
C THR A 42 4.22 -27.47 -11.12
N LEU A 43 5.32 -26.81 -10.80
CA LEU A 43 5.38 -25.58 -10.02
C LEU A 43 5.54 -24.38 -10.94
N PHE A 44 4.83 -23.30 -10.62
CA PHE A 44 4.85 -22.05 -11.35
C PHE A 44 5.42 -20.95 -10.47
N LEU A 45 6.35 -20.19 -11.02
CA LEU A 45 6.93 -19.01 -10.40
C LEU A 45 6.32 -17.75 -11.04
N THR A 46 5.81 -16.84 -10.26
CA THR A 46 5.31 -15.55 -10.74
C THR A 46 5.76 -14.39 -9.84
N ASN A 47 5.76 -13.18 -10.38
CA ASN A 47 5.92 -11.98 -9.56
C ASN A 47 4.54 -11.51 -9.05
N ASP A 48 4.55 -10.74 -7.96
CA ASP A 48 3.32 -10.22 -7.35
C ASP A 48 2.53 -9.27 -8.28
N LEU A 49 3.19 -8.69 -9.26
CA LEU A 49 2.59 -7.72 -10.19
C LEU A 49 1.85 -8.40 -11.36
N ASN A 50 2.19 -9.65 -11.70
CA ASN A 50 1.61 -10.34 -12.85
C ASN A 50 1.29 -11.82 -12.53
N ARG A 51 0.27 -12.03 -11.74
CA ARG A 51 -0.20 -13.38 -11.32
C ARG A 51 -0.71 -14.25 -12.48
N LEU A 52 -0.95 -13.67 -13.65
CA LEU A 52 -1.55 -14.37 -14.80
C LEU A 52 -0.51 -14.99 -15.74
N ALA A 53 0.76 -14.55 -15.66
CA ALA A 53 1.83 -15.07 -16.49
C ALA A 53 2.99 -15.56 -15.62
N PRO A 54 3.27 -16.88 -15.57
CA PRO A 54 4.44 -17.42 -14.90
C PRO A 54 5.73 -16.81 -15.49
N ILE A 55 6.68 -16.50 -14.62
CA ILE A 55 8.03 -16.08 -15.04
C ILE A 55 8.81 -17.31 -15.45
N ASP A 56 8.60 -18.43 -14.72
CA ASP A 56 9.28 -19.68 -14.94
C ASP A 56 8.43 -20.87 -14.43
N THR A 57 8.79 -22.09 -14.86
CA THR A 57 8.13 -23.33 -14.43
C THR A 57 9.17 -24.39 -14.10
N ALA A 58 8.88 -25.21 -13.09
CA ALA A 58 9.70 -26.36 -12.72
C ALA A 58 8.85 -27.61 -12.56
N ILE A 59 9.42 -28.78 -12.89
CA ILE A 59 8.80 -30.08 -12.67
C ILE A 59 9.45 -30.71 -11.43
N VAL A 60 8.62 -31.22 -10.53
CA VAL A 60 9.07 -31.96 -9.35
C VAL A 60 9.61 -33.31 -9.77
N LYS A 61 10.78 -33.64 -9.25
CA LYS A 61 11.41 -34.96 -9.42
C LYS A 61 12.12 -35.36 -8.13
N ASP A 62 11.85 -36.58 -7.68
CA ASP A 62 12.40 -37.15 -6.43
C ASP A 62 12.23 -36.18 -5.22
N GLY A 63 11.08 -35.47 -5.14
CA GLY A 63 10.81 -34.48 -4.11
C GLY A 63 11.62 -33.19 -4.21
N HIS A 64 12.28 -32.92 -5.35
CA HIS A 64 13.09 -31.72 -5.60
C HIS A 64 12.56 -30.93 -6.80
N PHE A 65 12.84 -29.64 -6.81
CA PHE A 65 12.60 -28.76 -7.95
C PHE A 65 13.66 -27.64 -8.02
N SER A 66 13.83 -27.06 -9.20
CA SER A 66 14.74 -25.93 -9.37
C SER A 66 14.25 -24.95 -10.43
N PHE A 67 14.55 -23.66 -10.23
CA PHE A 67 14.39 -22.62 -11.23
C PHE A 67 15.73 -21.89 -11.41
N SER A 68 15.95 -21.37 -12.61
CA SER A 68 17.13 -20.56 -12.92
C SER A 68 16.66 -19.38 -13.76
N SER A 69 16.61 -18.21 -13.18
CA SER A 69 16.11 -16.99 -13.81
C SER A 69 17.06 -15.82 -13.54
N GLU A 70 17.02 -14.83 -14.42
CA GLU A 70 17.71 -13.57 -14.16
C GLU A 70 16.87 -12.72 -13.19
N ALA A 71 17.49 -12.19 -12.15
CA ALA A 71 16.88 -11.24 -11.22
C ALA A 71 17.68 -9.94 -11.25
N ASP A 72 17.34 -9.07 -12.19
CA ASP A 72 17.94 -7.72 -12.28
C ASP A 72 17.46 -6.79 -11.14
N SER A 73 16.51 -7.25 -10.35
CA SER A 73 15.89 -6.46 -9.29
C SER A 73 15.25 -7.32 -8.20
N VAL A 74 15.18 -6.76 -6.99
CA VAL A 74 14.47 -7.41 -5.90
C VAL A 74 12.95 -7.21 -6.03
N PHE A 75 12.18 -8.28 -5.82
CA PHE A 75 10.71 -8.28 -5.80
C PHE A 75 10.16 -9.50 -5.06
N THR A 76 8.87 -9.46 -4.74
CA THR A 76 8.18 -10.61 -4.15
C THR A 76 7.85 -11.64 -5.22
N CYS A 77 8.27 -12.88 -5.01
CA CYS A 77 7.89 -14.04 -5.81
C CYS A 77 6.80 -14.88 -5.14
N LEU A 78 5.94 -15.43 -5.96
CA LEU A 78 4.90 -16.38 -5.56
C LEU A 78 5.15 -17.71 -6.24
N LEU A 79 5.07 -18.79 -5.46
CA LEU A 79 5.18 -20.17 -5.91
C LEU A 79 3.85 -20.87 -5.73
N PHE A 80 3.32 -21.51 -6.77
CA PHE A 80 2.06 -22.23 -6.74
C PHE A 80 2.07 -23.45 -7.67
N ASN A 81 1.20 -24.42 -7.40
CA ASN A 81 0.96 -25.54 -8.29
C ASN A 81 -0.24 -25.28 -9.21
N ARG A 82 -0.53 -26.19 -10.12
CA ARG A 82 -1.62 -26.08 -11.09
C ARG A 82 -3.00 -25.98 -10.44
N GLN A 83 -3.18 -26.57 -9.26
CA GLN A 83 -4.42 -26.55 -8.48
C GLN A 83 -4.55 -25.29 -7.60
N HIS A 84 -3.57 -24.39 -7.60
CA HIS A 84 -3.45 -23.24 -6.68
C HIS A 84 -3.48 -23.63 -5.19
N GLU A 85 -3.23 -24.89 -4.85
CA GLU A 85 -3.24 -25.38 -3.47
C GLU A 85 -1.98 -24.99 -2.69
N LEU A 86 -0.90 -24.70 -3.41
CA LEU A 86 0.36 -24.28 -2.82
C LEU A 86 0.62 -22.82 -3.17
N TYR A 87 0.38 -21.93 -2.21
CA TYR A 87 0.63 -20.51 -2.36
C TYR A 87 1.69 -20.07 -1.36
N ARG A 88 2.91 -19.87 -1.84
CA ARG A 88 4.06 -19.53 -1.00
C ARG A 88 4.80 -18.33 -1.57
N MET A 89 5.22 -17.45 -0.66
CA MET A 89 5.90 -16.19 -0.98
C MET A 89 7.35 -16.25 -0.51
N PHE A 90 8.26 -15.75 -1.33
CA PHE A 90 9.66 -15.51 -1.00
C PHE A 90 10.17 -14.29 -1.78
N ILE A 91 11.41 -13.88 -1.55
CA ILE A 91 11.99 -12.69 -2.16
C ILE A 91 12.93 -13.11 -3.29
N ALA A 92 12.64 -12.68 -4.51
CA ALA A 92 13.56 -12.77 -5.63
C ALA A 92 14.68 -11.74 -5.44
N GLU A 93 15.90 -12.22 -5.39
CA GLU A 93 17.12 -11.42 -5.39
C GLU A 93 18.28 -12.25 -5.94
N PRO A 94 19.36 -11.64 -6.45
CA PRO A 94 20.51 -12.40 -6.94
C PRO A 94 21.11 -13.30 -5.87
N GLY A 95 21.44 -14.53 -6.24
CA GLY A 95 22.04 -15.51 -5.36
C GLY A 95 21.38 -16.89 -5.42
N HIS A 96 21.69 -17.71 -4.44
CA HIS A 96 21.17 -19.07 -4.32
C HIS A 96 20.10 -19.14 -3.23
N ILE A 97 18.85 -19.23 -3.63
CA ILE A 97 17.68 -19.28 -2.76
C ILE A 97 17.31 -20.75 -2.52
N LEU A 98 17.17 -21.09 -1.25
CA LEU A 98 16.79 -22.44 -0.80
C LEU A 98 15.35 -22.41 -0.27
N LEU A 99 14.50 -23.31 -0.79
CA LEU A 99 13.11 -23.44 -0.38
C LEU A 99 12.86 -24.84 0.20
N SER A 100 12.14 -24.93 1.30
CA SER A 100 11.64 -26.20 1.81
C SER A 100 10.13 -26.10 2.00
N LEU A 101 9.38 -26.85 1.19
CA LEU A 101 7.91 -26.82 1.18
C LEU A 101 7.35 -27.98 1.98
N THR A 102 6.54 -27.66 2.97
CA THR A 102 5.68 -28.62 3.68
C THR A 102 4.22 -28.38 3.32
N ALA A 103 3.29 -29.23 3.79
CA ALA A 103 1.87 -29.05 3.51
C ALA A 103 1.32 -27.68 3.93
N ASN A 104 1.87 -27.10 5.00
CA ASN A 104 1.30 -25.92 5.64
C ASN A 104 2.26 -24.73 5.72
N ASP A 105 3.51 -24.91 5.29
CA ASP A 105 4.53 -23.89 5.51
C ASP A 105 5.62 -23.89 4.43
N ILE A 106 6.34 -22.79 4.30
CA ILE A 106 7.56 -22.66 3.52
C ILE A 106 8.68 -22.18 4.43
N LYS A 107 9.84 -22.80 4.34
CA LYS A 107 11.09 -22.23 4.86
C LYS A 107 11.91 -21.69 3.71
N VAL A 108 12.44 -20.51 3.88
CA VAL A 108 13.25 -19.82 2.88
C VAL A 108 14.60 -19.45 3.47
N ALA A 109 15.68 -19.60 2.68
CA ALA A 109 17.03 -19.30 3.14
C ALA A 109 17.98 -19.05 1.96
N GLY A 110 19.25 -18.76 2.26
CA GLY A 110 20.36 -18.77 1.32
C GLY A 110 20.70 -17.42 0.71
N THR A 111 19.83 -16.41 0.90
CA THR A 111 20.12 -15.02 0.54
C THR A 111 19.71 -14.08 1.67
N PRO A 112 20.34 -12.90 1.81
CA PRO A 112 20.12 -12.02 2.96
C PRO A 112 18.65 -11.64 3.19
N ALA A 113 17.90 -11.32 2.12
CA ALA A 113 16.49 -10.92 2.29
C ALA A 113 15.60 -12.12 2.66
N ASN A 114 15.88 -13.32 2.12
CA ASN A 114 15.13 -14.53 2.46
C ASN A 114 15.44 -15.03 3.89
N ASP A 115 16.69 -14.92 4.34
CA ASP A 115 17.05 -15.24 5.73
C ASP A 115 16.33 -14.31 6.72
N GLN A 116 16.21 -13.03 6.38
CA GLN A 116 15.46 -12.04 7.18
C GLN A 116 13.96 -12.29 7.14
N LEU A 117 13.42 -12.66 5.97
CA LEU A 117 12.02 -13.07 5.82
C LEU A 117 11.70 -14.31 6.68
N GLN A 118 12.60 -15.30 6.69
CA GLN A 118 12.45 -16.50 7.52
C GLN A 118 12.38 -16.16 9.01
N GLN A 119 13.28 -15.28 9.49
CA GLN A 119 13.25 -14.81 10.89
C GLN A 119 11.93 -14.12 11.24
N MET A 120 11.40 -13.30 10.35
CA MET A 120 10.10 -12.65 10.55
C MET A 120 8.97 -13.68 10.58
N ASN A 121 8.95 -14.64 9.65
CA ASN A 121 7.95 -15.70 9.59
C ASN A 121 7.93 -16.54 10.89
N GLU A 122 9.10 -16.86 11.43
CA GLU A 122 9.21 -17.60 12.69
C GLU A 122 8.62 -16.83 13.89
N GLN A 123 8.75 -15.50 13.90
CA GLN A 123 8.11 -14.65 14.92
C GLN A 123 6.60 -14.54 14.72
N MET A 124 6.14 -14.54 13.46
CA MET A 124 4.71 -14.43 13.11
C MET A 124 3.95 -15.75 13.33
N ALA A 125 4.61 -16.91 13.19
CA ALA A 125 3.97 -18.22 13.21
C ALA A 125 3.12 -18.49 14.47
N PRO A 126 3.59 -18.22 15.72
CA PRO A 126 2.77 -18.43 16.91
C PRO A 126 1.55 -17.50 16.96
N VAL A 127 1.66 -16.26 16.49
CA VAL A 127 0.55 -15.29 16.43
C VAL A 127 -0.49 -15.76 15.40
N SER A 128 -0.04 -16.11 14.20
CA SER A 128 -0.89 -16.65 13.13
C SER A 128 -1.64 -17.91 13.57
N LYS A 129 -1.00 -18.81 14.32
CA LYS A 129 -1.65 -20.00 14.86
C LYS A 129 -2.78 -19.66 15.83
N GLN A 130 -2.58 -18.67 16.70
CA GLN A 130 -3.62 -18.19 17.63
C GLN A 130 -4.78 -17.53 16.87
N MET A 131 -4.49 -16.67 15.88
CA MET A 131 -5.51 -16.05 15.02
C MET A 131 -6.36 -17.11 14.31
N SER A 132 -5.72 -18.14 13.76
CA SER A 132 -6.40 -19.24 13.08
C SER A 132 -7.31 -20.05 14.03
N ALA A 133 -6.90 -20.24 15.28
CA ALA A 133 -7.72 -20.88 16.30
C ALA A 133 -8.95 -20.05 16.64
N ILE A 134 -8.77 -18.75 16.91
CA ILE A 134 -9.87 -17.81 17.17
C ILE A 134 -10.85 -17.76 15.98
N TYR A 135 -10.35 -17.70 14.77
CA TYR A 135 -11.19 -17.68 13.56
C TYR A 135 -12.08 -18.93 13.48
N LYS A 136 -11.52 -20.11 13.72
CA LYS A 136 -12.28 -21.37 13.76
C LYS A 136 -13.35 -21.36 14.87
N GLU A 137 -13.04 -20.81 16.03
CA GLU A 137 -13.99 -20.71 17.14
C GLU A 137 -15.15 -19.76 16.83
N ILE A 138 -14.88 -18.61 16.15
CA ILE A 138 -15.93 -17.68 15.67
C ILE A 138 -16.89 -18.36 14.67
N GLN A 139 -16.39 -19.32 13.88
CA GLN A 139 -17.19 -20.07 12.91
C GLN A 139 -17.94 -21.25 13.52
N SER A 140 -17.78 -21.51 14.83
CA SER A 140 -18.42 -22.68 15.49
C SER A 140 -19.92 -22.48 15.65
N PRO A 141 -20.74 -23.52 15.40
CA PRO A 141 -22.17 -23.43 15.62
C PRO A 141 -22.51 -23.13 17.10
N GLY A 142 -23.48 -22.24 17.33
CA GLY A 142 -24.01 -21.96 18.67
C GLY A 142 -23.23 -20.94 19.51
N ILE A 143 -22.17 -20.32 18.96
CA ILE A 143 -21.47 -19.23 19.64
C ILE A 143 -22.38 -18.00 19.81
N SER A 144 -22.38 -17.41 20.98
CA SER A 144 -23.17 -16.20 21.29
C SER A 144 -22.55 -14.92 20.69
N ALA A 145 -23.39 -13.89 20.48
CA ALA A 145 -22.93 -12.59 19.99
C ALA A 145 -21.87 -11.96 20.91
N ALA A 146 -22.01 -12.11 22.24
CA ALA A 146 -21.05 -11.60 23.21
C ALA A 146 -19.68 -12.31 23.11
N GLU A 147 -19.68 -13.64 22.92
CA GLU A 147 -18.44 -14.42 22.70
C GLU A 147 -17.76 -14.04 21.38
N ILE A 148 -18.55 -13.83 20.31
CA ILE A 148 -18.01 -13.35 19.01
C ILE A 148 -17.30 -12.01 19.21
N GLU A 149 -17.89 -11.07 19.94
CA GLU A 149 -17.30 -9.74 20.15
C GLU A 149 -16.00 -9.81 20.98
N ALA A 150 -15.99 -10.62 22.04
CA ALA A 150 -14.78 -10.87 22.81
C ALA A 150 -13.66 -11.49 21.96
N LYS A 151 -14.01 -12.45 21.08
CA LYS A 151 -13.05 -13.10 20.18
C LYS A 151 -12.54 -12.15 19.09
N LYS A 152 -13.38 -11.28 18.56
CA LYS A 152 -12.96 -10.21 17.63
C LYS A 152 -11.95 -9.27 18.28
N THR A 153 -12.18 -8.87 19.53
CA THR A 153 -11.24 -8.04 20.29
C THR A 153 -9.88 -8.74 20.45
N ALA A 154 -9.88 -10.03 20.80
CA ALA A 154 -8.66 -10.81 20.88
C ALA A 154 -7.97 -10.98 19.53
N PHE A 155 -8.73 -11.20 18.45
CA PHE A 155 -8.21 -11.30 17.09
C PHE A 155 -7.54 -10.00 16.64
N ASN A 156 -8.17 -8.85 16.89
CA ASN A 156 -7.62 -7.53 16.57
C ASN A 156 -6.31 -7.26 17.30
N LYS A 157 -6.22 -7.64 18.59
CA LYS A 157 -4.98 -7.51 19.37
C LYS A 157 -3.84 -8.35 18.81
N LEU A 158 -4.13 -9.54 18.29
CA LEU A 158 -3.14 -10.36 17.58
C LEU A 158 -2.74 -9.73 16.25
N GLY A 159 -3.68 -9.08 15.53
CA GLY A 159 -3.39 -8.27 14.35
C GLY A 159 -2.39 -7.15 14.65
N GLU A 160 -2.60 -6.39 15.72
CA GLU A 160 -1.65 -5.36 16.19
C GLU A 160 -0.26 -5.94 16.49
N GLN A 161 -0.17 -7.15 17.05
CA GLN A 161 1.11 -7.82 17.24
C GLN A 161 1.81 -8.18 15.93
N MET A 162 1.05 -8.66 14.92
CA MET A 162 1.59 -8.92 13.58
C MET A 162 2.13 -7.65 12.94
N GLU A 163 1.37 -6.56 12.98
CA GLU A 163 1.80 -5.24 12.48
C GLU A 163 3.08 -4.76 13.18
N GLN A 164 3.17 -4.94 14.50
CA GLN A 164 4.35 -4.54 15.26
C GLN A 164 5.59 -5.35 14.84
N ILE A 165 5.46 -6.65 14.59
CA ILE A 165 6.55 -7.49 14.06
C ILE A 165 7.04 -6.94 12.71
N VAL A 166 6.13 -6.61 11.78
CA VAL A 166 6.47 -6.02 10.48
C VAL A 166 7.21 -4.70 10.66
N LYS A 167 6.69 -3.80 11.51
CA LYS A 167 7.29 -2.48 11.79
C LYS A 167 8.71 -2.61 12.34
N ASP A 168 8.92 -3.52 13.29
CA ASP A 168 10.23 -3.73 13.91
C ASP A 168 11.26 -4.27 12.90
N HIS A 169 10.85 -5.20 12.05
CA HIS A 169 11.69 -5.69 10.96
C HIS A 169 11.98 -4.61 9.91
N ALA A 170 11.00 -3.81 9.53
CA ALA A 170 11.21 -2.69 8.60
C ALA A 170 12.19 -1.66 9.16
N ARG A 171 12.08 -1.29 10.44
CA ARG A 171 13.02 -0.38 11.12
C ARG A 171 14.43 -0.95 11.15
N LYS A 172 14.56 -2.22 11.55
CA LYS A 172 15.84 -2.92 11.66
C LYS A 172 16.55 -3.07 10.32
N HIS A 173 15.80 -3.30 9.25
CA HIS A 173 16.32 -3.65 7.93
C HIS A 173 16.09 -2.56 6.88
N ALA A 174 15.80 -1.31 7.26
CA ALA A 174 15.42 -0.22 6.36
C ALA A 174 16.39 0.02 5.18
N GLY A 175 17.70 -0.24 5.37
CA GLY A 175 18.73 -0.07 4.33
C GLY A 175 18.98 -1.29 3.44
N THR A 176 18.12 -2.32 3.47
CA THR A 176 18.33 -3.60 2.77
C THR A 176 17.24 -3.89 1.74
N ASN A 177 17.44 -4.94 0.92
CA ASN A 177 16.43 -5.48 0.02
C ASN A 177 15.16 -5.89 0.79
N PHE A 178 15.30 -6.51 1.95
CA PHE A 178 14.17 -6.90 2.79
C PHE A 178 13.38 -5.69 3.29
N GLY A 179 14.07 -4.65 3.77
CA GLY A 179 13.43 -3.39 4.15
C GLY A 179 12.66 -2.75 2.99
N PHE A 180 13.22 -2.76 1.78
CA PHE A 180 12.51 -2.30 0.59
C PHE A 180 11.22 -3.09 0.34
N ILE A 181 11.25 -4.43 0.45
CA ILE A 181 10.05 -5.28 0.29
C ILE A 181 9.00 -4.94 1.35
N LEU A 182 9.41 -4.77 2.62
CA LEU A 182 8.47 -4.43 3.69
C LEU A 182 7.83 -3.05 3.48
N LEU A 183 8.61 -2.03 3.12
CA LEU A 183 8.07 -0.70 2.83
C LEU A 183 7.18 -0.67 1.58
N SER A 184 7.47 -1.51 0.59
CA SER A 184 6.66 -1.61 -0.63
C SER A 184 5.29 -2.28 -0.40
N ASN A 185 5.22 -3.25 0.54
CA ASN A 185 4.02 -4.06 0.77
C ASN A 185 3.20 -3.62 1.98
N TYR A 186 3.79 -2.85 2.90
CA TYR A 186 3.18 -2.49 4.19
C TYR A 186 3.36 -1.00 4.53
N SER A 187 3.46 -0.14 3.51
CA SER A 187 3.64 1.31 3.72
C SER A 187 2.55 1.93 4.57
N GLU A 188 1.32 1.42 4.49
CA GLU A 188 0.16 1.89 5.25
C GLU A 188 0.25 1.69 6.77
N LEU A 189 1.16 0.82 7.22
CA LEU A 189 1.38 0.61 8.66
C LEU A 189 2.17 1.74 9.33
N PHE A 190 2.81 2.62 8.56
CA PHE A 190 3.71 3.64 9.07
C PHE A 190 3.09 5.02 9.01
N GLU A 191 3.34 5.82 10.04
CA GLU A 191 3.05 7.24 9.95
C GLU A 191 3.89 7.90 8.84
N PRO A 192 3.36 8.92 8.15
CA PRO A 192 4.01 9.51 6.98
C PRO A 192 5.46 9.95 7.24
N GLN A 193 5.74 10.55 8.38
CA GLN A 193 7.08 10.99 8.75
C GLN A 193 8.04 9.81 8.93
N GLU A 194 7.60 8.74 9.60
CA GLU A 194 8.41 7.54 9.80
C GLU A 194 8.69 6.83 8.47
N LEU A 195 7.66 6.72 7.60
CA LEU A 195 7.82 6.13 6.26
C LEU A 195 8.88 6.89 5.44
N GLU A 196 8.86 8.22 5.47
CA GLU A 196 9.85 9.06 4.80
C GLU A 196 11.28 8.80 5.31
N GLU A 197 11.45 8.72 6.63
CA GLU A 197 12.74 8.43 7.27
C GLU A 197 13.25 7.03 6.90
N LEU A 198 12.37 6.03 6.85
CA LEU A 198 12.72 4.66 6.46
C LEU A 198 13.08 4.57 4.97
N MET A 199 12.30 5.21 4.10
CA MET A 199 12.59 5.28 2.67
C MET A 199 13.91 6.01 2.37
N ALA A 200 14.27 7.03 3.15
CA ALA A 200 15.54 7.72 3.01
C ALA A 200 16.76 6.84 3.30
N LYS A 201 16.62 5.79 4.13
CA LYS A 201 17.67 4.82 4.44
C LYS A 201 17.91 3.79 3.32
N LEU A 202 16.98 3.64 2.39
CA LEU A 202 17.14 2.71 1.27
C LEU A 202 18.34 3.10 0.39
N PRO A 203 19.07 2.11 -0.18
CA PRO A 203 20.09 2.35 -1.21
C PRO A 203 19.54 3.12 -2.41
N ALA A 204 20.41 3.87 -3.10
CA ALA A 204 19.99 4.76 -4.19
C ALA A 204 19.25 4.03 -5.32
N ASN A 205 19.69 2.83 -5.70
CA ASN A 205 19.03 2.00 -6.72
C ASN A 205 17.59 1.60 -6.31
N LEU A 206 17.35 1.30 -5.04
CA LEU A 206 16.00 0.96 -4.53
C LEU A 206 15.11 2.19 -4.40
N ARG A 207 15.66 3.34 -3.99
CA ARG A 207 14.92 4.62 -3.96
C ARG A 207 14.41 5.05 -5.34
N GLN A 208 15.09 4.67 -6.41
CA GLN A 208 14.68 4.97 -7.79
C GLN A 208 13.57 4.06 -8.32
N ARG A 209 13.16 3.04 -7.59
CA ARG A 209 12.08 2.13 -8.00
C ARG A 209 10.75 2.87 -8.06
N SER A 210 9.93 2.51 -9.04
CA SER A 210 8.62 3.16 -9.30
C SER A 210 7.70 3.17 -8.08
N ILE A 211 7.69 2.09 -7.32
CA ILE A 211 6.87 1.98 -6.10
C ILE A 211 7.30 3.03 -5.04
N ILE A 212 8.60 3.19 -4.79
CA ILE A 212 9.10 4.17 -3.81
C ILE A 212 8.86 5.61 -4.29
N LYS A 213 9.06 5.88 -5.59
CA LYS A 213 8.72 7.19 -6.18
C LYS A 213 7.24 7.51 -6.06
N ARG A 214 6.38 6.51 -6.25
CA ARG A 214 4.93 6.66 -6.08
C ARG A 214 4.58 6.98 -4.62
N LEU A 215 5.10 6.21 -3.66
CA LEU A 215 4.89 6.47 -2.23
C LEU A 215 5.35 7.88 -1.84
N ALA A 216 6.53 8.30 -2.28
CA ALA A 216 7.03 9.65 -2.03
C ALA A 216 6.12 10.73 -2.62
N ALA A 217 5.61 10.54 -3.84
CA ALA A 217 4.68 11.47 -4.48
C ALA A 217 3.32 11.52 -3.75
N GLU A 218 2.81 10.38 -3.29
CA GLU A 218 1.60 10.29 -2.47
C GLU A 218 1.76 11.03 -1.14
N MET A 219 2.89 10.87 -0.46
CA MET A 219 3.21 11.59 0.78
C MET A 219 3.31 13.10 0.57
N GLU A 220 3.97 13.54 -0.50
CA GLU A 220 4.04 14.96 -0.84
C GLU A 220 2.65 15.55 -1.15
N ALA A 221 1.78 14.78 -1.83
CA ALA A 221 0.40 15.19 -2.06
C ALA A 221 -0.38 15.30 -0.73
N GLN A 222 -0.19 14.34 0.18
CA GLN A 222 -0.81 14.38 1.52
C GLN A 222 -0.33 15.58 2.33
N LYS A 223 0.97 15.90 2.32
CA LYS A 223 1.51 17.09 2.99
C LYS A 223 0.87 18.39 2.47
N LYS A 224 0.72 18.50 1.15
CA LYS A 224 0.09 19.68 0.51
C LYS A 224 -1.39 19.82 0.84
N THR A 225 -2.05 18.74 1.20
CA THR A 225 -3.47 18.69 1.53
C THR A 225 -3.73 18.39 3.00
N ALA A 226 -2.75 18.61 3.88
CA ALA A 226 -2.88 18.44 5.32
C ALA A 226 -3.80 19.47 5.95
N GLU A 227 -4.29 19.22 7.14
CA GLU A 227 -4.97 20.23 7.97
C GLU A 227 -4.06 21.46 8.16
N GLY A 228 -4.61 22.64 8.04
CA GLY A 228 -3.89 23.91 8.02
C GLY A 228 -3.37 24.36 6.64
N SER A 229 -3.39 23.50 5.63
CA SER A 229 -2.97 23.85 4.26
C SER A 229 -4.13 24.46 3.45
N PRO A 230 -3.84 25.31 2.44
CA PRO A 230 -4.87 25.77 1.51
C PRO A 230 -5.31 24.65 0.57
N MET A 231 -6.63 24.52 0.37
CA MET A 231 -7.19 23.50 -0.51
C MET A 231 -6.85 23.71 -2.00
N GLY A 232 -6.46 24.91 -2.39
CA GLY A 232 -6.32 25.29 -3.80
C GLY A 232 -7.66 25.59 -4.47
N ASP A 233 -7.63 25.95 -5.76
CA ASP A 233 -8.83 26.12 -6.57
C ASP A 233 -8.93 25.04 -7.61
N PHE A 234 -10.14 24.47 -7.75
CA PHE A 234 -10.47 23.41 -8.70
C PHE A 234 -11.77 23.77 -9.41
N THR A 235 -11.87 23.34 -10.65
CA THR A 235 -13.07 23.51 -11.46
C THR A 235 -13.52 22.16 -12.00
N GLN A 236 -14.77 21.83 -11.73
CA GLN A 236 -15.46 20.67 -12.35
C GLN A 236 -16.87 21.06 -12.77
N ASN A 237 -17.48 20.25 -13.62
CA ASN A 237 -18.81 20.54 -14.14
C ASN A 237 -19.90 20.18 -13.13
N ASN A 238 -20.92 21.04 -13.04
CA ASN A 238 -22.13 20.73 -12.31
C ASN A 238 -23.06 19.80 -13.12
N LEU A 239 -24.25 19.49 -12.55
CA LEU A 239 -25.26 18.64 -13.22
C LEU A 239 -25.75 19.17 -14.57
N GLN A 240 -25.62 20.47 -14.83
CA GLN A 240 -25.99 21.10 -16.12
C GLN A 240 -24.81 21.16 -17.11
N GLY A 241 -23.65 20.59 -16.75
CA GLY A 241 -22.45 20.62 -17.59
C GLY A 241 -21.68 21.95 -17.53
N ASN A 242 -22.06 22.87 -16.65
CA ASN A 242 -21.37 24.16 -16.51
C ASN A 242 -20.20 24.05 -15.53
N PRO A 243 -19.03 24.62 -15.88
CA PRO A 243 -17.85 24.62 -14.98
C PRO A 243 -18.12 25.47 -13.73
N GLN A 244 -17.74 24.92 -12.55
CA GLN A 244 -17.88 25.55 -11.25
C GLN A 244 -16.52 25.57 -10.57
N SER A 245 -16.06 26.75 -10.13
CA SER A 245 -14.92 26.90 -9.25
C SER A 245 -15.33 26.58 -7.81
N LEU A 246 -14.65 25.63 -7.18
CA LEU A 246 -14.89 25.28 -5.78
C LEU A 246 -14.56 26.43 -4.87
N MET A 247 -13.46 27.13 -5.13
CA MET A 247 -13.01 28.24 -4.32
C MET A 247 -13.96 29.46 -4.41
N ALA A 248 -14.60 29.65 -5.57
CA ALA A 248 -15.62 30.69 -5.71
C ALA A 248 -16.86 30.39 -4.85
N GLU A 249 -17.20 29.11 -4.67
CA GLU A 249 -18.28 28.69 -3.78
C GLU A 249 -17.87 28.81 -2.32
N VAL A 250 -16.72 28.28 -1.94
CA VAL A 250 -16.16 28.33 -0.57
C VAL A 250 -16.17 29.75 0.00
N LYS A 251 -15.78 30.77 -0.79
CA LYS A 251 -15.73 32.17 -0.38
C LYS A 251 -17.10 32.76 0.01
N LYS A 252 -18.21 32.13 -0.40
CA LYS A 252 -19.56 32.59 -0.04
C LYS A 252 -19.97 32.21 1.39
N HIS A 253 -19.24 31.27 2.02
CA HIS A 253 -19.61 30.63 3.27
C HIS A 253 -18.51 30.87 4.33
N LYS A 254 -18.88 30.85 5.62
CA LYS A 254 -17.90 30.89 6.72
C LYS A 254 -17.14 29.57 6.83
N VAL A 255 -17.86 28.46 6.65
CA VAL A 255 -17.35 27.09 6.69
C VAL A 255 -17.98 26.31 5.56
N THR A 256 -17.19 25.51 4.86
CA THR A 256 -17.69 24.64 3.78
C THR A 256 -17.27 23.18 4.03
N ILE A 257 -18.23 22.27 3.92
CA ILE A 257 -17.96 20.83 3.86
C ILE A 257 -17.75 20.45 2.40
N ILE A 258 -16.60 19.87 2.10
CA ILE A 258 -16.32 19.19 0.83
C ILE A 258 -16.60 17.71 1.04
N ASP A 259 -17.64 17.19 0.39
CA ASP A 259 -18.10 15.80 0.55
C ASP A 259 -17.76 14.97 -0.69
N PHE A 260 -16.92 13.97 -0.53
CA PHE A 260 -16.54 13.02 -1.58
C PHE A 260 -17.44 11.79 -1.50
N TRP A 261 -18.26 11.58 -2.51
CA TRP A 261 -19.32 10.58 -2.50
C TRP A 261 -19.58 9.96 -3.88
N ALA A 262 -20.52 9.03 -3.97
CA ALA A 262 -21.05 8.53 -5.25
C ALA A 262 -22.47 7.97 -5.09
N SER A 263 -23.21 7.93 -6.19
CA SER A 263 -24.57 7.36 -6.22
C SER A 263 -24.63 5.88 -5.84
N TRP A 264 -23.60 5.14 -6.14
CA TRP A 264 -23.42 3.71 -5.85
C TRP A 264 -22.83 3.44 -4.45
N CYS A 265 -22.39 4.46 -3.73
CA CYS A 265 -21.80 4.32 -2.39
C CYS A 265 -22.91 4.18 -1.32
N GLY A 266 -23.15 2.97 -0.87
CA GLY A 266 -24.17 2.68 0.17
C GLY A 266 -23.98 3.48 1.45
N PRO A 267 -22.79 3.45 2.09
CA PRO A 267 -22.51 4.24 3.29
C PRO A 267 -22.67 5.75 3.09
N CYS A 268 -22.28 6.31 1.92
CA CYS A 268 -22.46 7.74 1.61
C CYS A 268 -23.95 8.10 1.61
N ARG A 269 -24.77 7.28 0.97
CA ARG A 269 -26.24 7.46 0.93
C ARG A 269 -26.88 7.38 2.32
N ALA A 270 -26.35 6.53 3.19
CA ALA A 270 -26.82 6.40 4.57
C ALA A 270 -26.51 7.65 5.43
N ASP A 271 -25.39 8.32 5.20
CA ASP A 271 -25.00 9.55 5.90
C ASP A 271 -25.80 10.79 5.41
N MET A 272 -26.35 10.75 4.19
CA MET A 272 -26.93 11.92 3.52
C MET A 272 -28.13 12.57 4.24
N PRO A 273 -29.08 11.83 4.85
CA PRO A 273 -30.19 12.48 5.60
C PRO A 273 -29.68 13.37 6.74
N GLY A 274 -28.59 12.96 7.43
CA GLY A 274 -27.94 13.76 8.45
C GLY A 274 -27.30 15.03 7.87
N MET A 275 -26.66 14.92 6.71
CA MET A 275 -26.04 16.05 6.00
C MET A 275 -27.09 17.08 5.52
N VAL A 276 -28.23 16.60 4.98
CA VAL A 276 -29.36 17.44 4.57
C VAL A 276 -29.94 18.21 5.76
N SER A 277 -30.14 17.52 6.90
CA SER A 277 -30.60 18.15 8.14
C SER A 277 -29.65 19.21 8.66
N LEU A 278 -28.34 18.91 8.69
CA LEU A 278 -27.29 19.84 9.11
C LEU A 278 -27.24 21.10 8.21
N TYR A 279 -27.36 20.88 6.89
CA TYR A 279 -27.38 22.00 5.94
C TYR A 279 -28.62 22.89 6.13
N ALA A 280 -29.78 22.30 6.29
CA ALA A 280 -31.03 23.07 6.56
C ALA A 280 -30.94 23.89 7.85
N GLU A 281 -30.26 23.38 8.90
CA GLU A 281 -30.06 24.05 10.18
C GLU A 281 -29.08 25.23 10.09
N LEU A 282 -28.00 25.09 9.29
CA LEU A 282 -26.84 25.98 9.39
C LEU A 282 -26.54 26.80 8.12
N LYS A 283 -27.20 26.58 6.99
CA LYS A 283 -26.96 27.33 5.75
C LYS A 283 -27.05 28.86 5.94
N ASP A 284 -28.07 29.32 6.70
CA ASP A 284 -28.28 30.73 6.96
C ASP A 284 -27.30 31.29 8.03
N LYS A 285 -26.56 30.42 8.72
CA LYS A 285 -25.48 30.78 9.64
C LYS A 285 -24.10 30.82 8.98
N GLY A 286 -24.03 30.37 7.72
CA GLY A 286 -22.81 30.42 6.90
C GLY A 286 -22.21 29.06 6.56
N LEU A 287 -22.96 27.97 6.67
CA LEU A 287 -22.54 26.67 6.18
C LEU A 287 -22.73 26.56 4.67
N GLY A 288 -21.65 26.19 3.95
CA GLY A 288 -21.70 25.67 2.59
C GLY A 288 -21.43 24.17 2.54
N ILE A 289 -21.91 23.51 1.51
CA ILE A 289 -21.53 22.13 1.18
C ILE A 289 -21.22 22.07 -0.32
N ILE A 290 -20.19 21.32 -0.71
CA ILE A 290 -19.87 20.99 -2.09
C ILE A 290 -19.73 19.45 -2.17
N GLY A 291 -20.57 18.82 -2.98
CA GLY A 291 -20.47 17.39 -3.27
C GLY A 291 -19.58 17.15 -4.48
N ILE A 292 -18.54 16.34 -4.33
CA ILE A 292 -17.65 15.90 -5.40
C ILE A 292 -18.00 14.43 -5.67
N SER A 293 -18.59 14.16 -6.83
CA SER A 293 -19.06 12.82 -7.16
C SER A 293 -17.99 11.98 -7.86
N PHE A 294 -17.85 10.73 -7.40
CA PHE A 294 -17.05 9.65 -8.01
C PHE A 294 -17.90 8.76 -8.93
N ASP A 295 -18.97 9.31 -9.48
CA ASP A 295 -19.76 8.63 -10.50
C ASP A 295 -19.04 8.65 -11.86
N ASN A 296 -19.33 7.66 -12.69
CA ASN A 296 -18.95 7.61 -14.11
C ASN A 296 -20.17 7.69 -15.03
N ASN A 297 -21.36 7.86 -14.46
CA ASN A 297 -22.63 7.98 -15.18
C ASN A 297 -23.43 9.17 -14.66
N HIS A 298 -23.68 10.13 -15.55
CA HIS A 298 -24.39 11.36 -15.23
C HIS A 298 -25.82 11.13 -14.72
N ASP A 299 -26.57 10.21 -15.34
CA ASP A 299 -27.97 10.00 -14.98
C ASP A 299 -28.15 9.38 -13.61
N SER A 300 -27.25 8.44 -13.25
CA SER A 300 -27.20 7.84 -11.91
C SER A 300 -26.87 8.88 -10.85
N TRP A 301 -25.87 9.72 -11.11
CA TRP A 301 -25.49 10.83 -10.24
C TRP A 301 -26.63 11.82 -10.06
N SER A 302 -27.21 12.33 -11.16
CA SER A 302 -28.29 13.32 -11.15
C SER A 302 -29.54 12.81 -10.40
N ARG A 303 -29.91 11.53 -10.64
CA ARG A 303 -31.02 10.89 -9.94
C ARG A 303 -30.77 10.81 -8.45
N ALA A 304 -29.56 10.36 -8.05
CA ALA A 304 -29.21 10.24 -6.63
C ALA A 304 -29.21 11.60 -5.91
N VAL A 305 -28.69 12.66 -6.53
CA VAL A 305 -28.74 14.03 -5.99
C VAL A 305 -30.18 14.46 -5.70
N LYS A 306 -31.09 14.20 -6.65
CA LYS A 306 -32.51 14.53 -6.51
C LYS A 306 -33.19 13.69 -5.41
N ASP A 307 -32.99 12.36 -5.44
CA ASP A 307 -33.65 11.43 -4.53
C ASP A 307 -33.20 11.63 -3.07
N LEU A 308 -31.92 12.06 -2.86
CA LEU A 308 -31.35 12.34 -1.55
C LEU A 308 -31.62 13.78 -1.07
N GLY A 309 -32.23 14.63 -1.87
CA GLY A 309 -32.57 16.01 -1.48
C GLY A 309 -31.33 16.93 -1.33
N MET A 310 -30.25 16.68 -2.06
CA MET A 310 -29.04 17.47 -2.00
C MET A 310 -29.21 18.78 -2.78
N THR A 311 -29.37 19.91 -2.06
CA THR A 311 -29.67 21.22 -2.65
C THR A 311 -28.46 22.13 -2.81
N TRP A 312 -27.29 21.68 -2.38
CA TRP A 312 -26.02 22.38 -2.50
C TRP A 312 -25.27 22.02 -3.79
N MET A 313 -24.19 22.73 -4.05
CA MET A 313 -23.36 22.55 -5.24
C MET A 313 -22.90 21.08 -5.38
N GLN A 314 -23.08 20.53 -6.57
CA GLN A 314 -22.64 19.20 -6.95
C GLN A 314 -21.75 19.30 -8.19
N VAL A 315 -20.57 18.67 -8.16
CA VAL A 315 -19.62 18.65 -9.29
C VAL A 315 -19.08 17.24 -9.52
N SER A 316 -18.71 16.97 -10.76
CA SER A 316 -18.04 15.72 -11.16
C SER A 316 -17.32 15.90 -12.50
N ASP A 317 -16.25 15.15 -12.74
CA ASP A 317 -15.66 14.94 -14.05
C ASP A 317 -16.08 13.61 -14.69
N LEU A 318 -16.94 12.84 -14.00
CA LEU A 318 -17.45 11.52 -14.41
C LEU A 318 -16.34 10.49 -14.69
N GLN A 319 -15.21 10.60 -13.99
CA GLN A 319 -14.08 9.69 -14.13
C GLN A 319 -14.00 8.64 -13.01
N GLY A 320 -15.03 8.49 -12.17
CA GLY A 320 -15.03 7.54 -11.07
C GLY A 320 -13.82 7.75 -10.13
N TRP A 321 -13.10 6.71 -9.83
CA TRP A 321 -11.87 6.75 -9.01
C TRP A 321 -10.71 7.54 -9.65
N GLN A 322 -10.81 7.93 -10.92
CA GLN A 322 -9.85 8.82 -11.58
C GLN A 322 -10.25 10.30 -11.45
N ASN A 323 -11.28 10.63 -10.65
CA ASN A 323 -11.69 12.01 -10.39
C ASN A 323 -10.47 12.86 -10.01
N SER A 324 -10.25 13.96 -10.74
CA SER A 324 -9.05 14.78 -10.64
C SER A 324 -8.89 15.44 -9.27
N ILE A 325 -10.01 15.88 -8.64
CA ILE A 325 -10.00 16.49 -7.31
C ILE A 325 -9.77 15.41 -6.25
N GLY A 326 -10.46 14.26 -6.35
CA GLY A 326 -10.27 13.14 -5.44
C GLY A 326 -8.82 12.66 -5.40
N ARG A 327 -8.18 12.54 -6.56
CA ARG A 327 -6.76 12.19 -6.67
C ARG A 327 -5.83 13.24 -6.06
N HIS A 328 -6.12 14.54 -6.26
CA HIS A 328 -5.33 15.62 -5.66
C HIS A 328 -5.32 15.54 -4.13
N PHE A 329 -6.47 15.23 -3.52
CA PHE A 329 -6.61 15.10 -2.07
C PHE A 329 -6.30 13.70 -1.55
N SER A 330 -5.80 12.79 -2.42
CA SER A 330 -5.48 11.39 -2.07
C SER A 330 -6.66 10.65 -1.45
N VAL A 331 -7.88 10.90 -1.94
CA VAL A 331 -9.10 10.23 -1.49
C VAL A 331 -9.16 8.83 -2.10
N ASN A 332 -8.83 7.83 -1.29
CA ASN A 332 -8.76 6.41 -1.70
C ASN A 332 -9.99 5.61 -1.26
N SER A 333 -10.88 6.19 -0.47
CA SER A 333 -12.14 5.60 -0.03
C SER A 333 -13.22 6.66 0.14
N ILE A 334 -14.48 6.28 -0.06
CA ILE A 334 -15.65 7.11 0.19
C ILE A 334 -16.63 6.37 1.10
N PRO A 335 -17.40 7.06 1.96
CA PRO A 335 -17.46 8.52 2.11
C PRO A 335 -16.20 9.12 2.72
N HIS A 336 -15.82 10.31 2.25
CA HIS A 336 -14.75 11.10 2.82
C HIS A 336 -15.20 12.57 2.86
N THR A 337 -14.85 13.29 3.93
CA THR A 337 -15.20 14.70 4.07
C THR A 337 -13.98 15.55 4.37
N MET A 338 -14.05 16.80 4.00
CA MET A 338 -13.06 17.82 4.35
C MET A 338 -13.82 19.11 4.72
N VAL A 339 -13.47 19.71 5.85
CA VAL A 339 -14.04 20.98 6.31
C VAL A 339 -13.03 22.08 6.04
N VAL A 340 -13.45 23.15 5.36
CA VAL A 340 -12.60 24.30 5.04
C VAL A 340 -13.20 25.59 5.53
N ASP A 341 -12.36 26.57 5.87
CA ASP A 341 -12.80 27.94 6.18
C ASP A 341 -13.08 28.77 4.91
N GLN A 342 -13.54 29.99 5.08
CA GLN A 342 -13.83 30.92 3.97
C GLN A 342 -12.61 31.27 3.10
N LYS A 343 -11.39 31.08 3.62
CA LYS A 343 -10.15 31.31 2.89
C LYS A 343 -9.69 30.05 2.14
N GLY A 344 -10.42 28.93 2.31
CA GLY A 344 -10.07 27.62 1.75
C GLY A 344 -8.97 26.90 2.53
N ILE A 345 -8.73 27.27 3.80
CA ILE A 345 -7.82 26.52 4.66
C ILE A 345 -8.53 25.26 5.16
N ILE A 346 -7.90 24.12 5.01
CA ILE A 346 -8.41 22.83 5.47
C ILE A 346 -8.37 22.80 6.99
N LEU A 347 -9.52 22.77 7.63
CA LEU A 347 -9.66 22.75 9.08
C LEU A 347 -9.64 21.33 9.64
N LYS A 348 -10.31 20.39 8.96
CA LYS A 348 -10.42 19.01 9.39
C LYS A 348 -10.73 18.09 8.21
N LYS A 349 -10.26 16.84 8.30
CA LYS A 349 -10.52 15.78 7.29
C LYS A 349 -11.09 14.54 7.95
N GLY A 350 -11.91 13.78 7.21
CA GLY A 350 -12.38 12.45 7.58
C GLY A 350 -13.48 12.38 8.64
N LEU A 351 -14.02 13.51 9.13
CA LEU A 351 -15.13 13.52 10.08
C LEU A 351 -16.42 13.02 9.43
N ARG A 352 -17.26 12.30 10.20
CA ARG A 352 -18.54 11.77 9.71
C ARG A 352 -19.64 11.83 10.76
N GLY A 353 -20.92 11.74 10.32
CA GLY A 353 -22.07 11.63 11.19
C GLY A 353 -22.15 12.73 12.26
N GLU A 354 -22.33 12.33 13.50
CA GLU A 354 -22.44 13.27 14.63
C GLU A 354 -21.16 14.05 14.90
N GLU A 355 -19.99 13.44 14.71
CA GLU A 355 -18.70 14.09 14.90
C GLU A 355 -18.53 15.28 13.94
N LEU A 356 -18.82 15.08 12.66
CA LEU A 356 -18.84 16.14 11.67
C LEU A 356 -19.83 17.25 12.04
N SER A 357 -21.06 16.84 12.40
CA SER A 357 -22.13 17.78 12.73
C SER A 357 -21.79 18.64 13.93
N ASN A 358 -21.22 18.06 14.98
CA ASN A 358 -20.82 18.77 16.19
C ASN A 358 -19.66 19.71 15.91
N TYR A 359 -18.64 19.26 15.16
CA TYR A 359 -17.51 20.10 14.78
C TYR A 359 -17.96 21.34 14.00
N VAL A 360 -18.84 21.18 13.02
CA VAL A 360 -19.34 22.29 12.20
C VAL A 360 -20.24 23.24 13.02
N ARG A 361 -21.07 22.71 13.91
CA ARG A 361 -21.87 23.53 14.83
C ARG A 361 -20.99 24.40 15.72
N ASP A 362 -19.88 23.86 16.23
CA ASP A 362 -18.93 24.59 17.07
C ASP A 362 -18.26 25.73 16.30
N LEU A 363 -17.91 25.52 15.03
CA LEU A 363 -17.32 26.57 14.18
C LEU A 363 -18.30 27.69 13.81
N LEU A 364 -19.61 27.45 13.86
CA LEU A 364 -20.65 28.39 13.44
C LEU A 364 -21.49 28.98 14.61
N LYS A 365 -21.06 28.76 15.83
CA LYS A 365 -21.59 29.47 17.01
C LYS A 365 -21.25 30.93 16.95
#